data_431d3eb6501481fb8307b96f857ce553
#
_entry.id   431d3eb6501481fb8307b96f857ce553
#
_cell.length_a   1.000
_cell.length_b   1.000
_cell.length_c   1.000
_cell.angle_alpha   90.00
_cell.angle_beta   90.00
_cell.angle_gamma   90.00
#
_symmetry.space_group_name_H-M   'P 1'
#
loop_
_entity.id
_entity.type
_entity.pdbx_description
1 polymer ?
#
loop_
_entity_poly.entity_id
_entity_poly.type
_entity_poly.pdbx_seq_one_letter_code
_entity_poly.pdbx_strand_id
1 'polypeptide(L)'
;PAAPAAGGEAAAPAPGGAAAAGECCKAGDTTPPLDLVKATPKGGLVNPYRDQLTDPAKLAAIGDEGHKKYLSFSCNGCHGGGGGGGMCPPLTNDTWVYSPDDDTLFRLIALGSDGLKQAGYSRVHSEVVVGPMPPFGGIIKTSDDLWKVISFIRSVNPNSIVTELPSGE
;
A
#
# COMPACT_ATOMS: atom_id res chain seq x y z
N PRO A 1 33.65 26.35 -45.36
CA PRO A 1 33.50 24.95 -44.98
C PRO A 1 32.98 24.84 -43.57
N ALA A 2 31.77 24.28 -43.43
CA ALA A 2 31.09 24.07 -42.17
C ALA A 2 31.39 22.67 -41.64
N ALA A 3 31.70 22.56 -40.36
CA ALA A 3 31.83 21.29 -39.66
C ALA A 3 30.46 20.81 -39.18
N PRO A 4 30.15 19.51 -39.20
CA PRO A 4 28.89 18.99 -38.69
C PRO A 4 28.95 18.80 -37.16
N ALA A 5 27.85 19.18 -36.51
CA ALA A 5 27.62 18.96 -35.11
C ALA A 5 27.34 17.47 -34.84
N ALA A 6 28.10 16.90 -33.90
CA ALA A 6 27.84 15.55 -33.41
C ALA A 6 26.63 15.56 -32.46
N GLY A 7 25.56 14.88 -32.87
CA GLY A 7 24.42 14.58 -32.03
C GLY A 7 24.78 13.52 -31.00
N GLY A 8 24.79 13.90 -29.72
CA GLY A 8 24.89 12.97 -28.62
C GLY A 8 23.51 12.29 -28.39
N GLU A 9 23.48 11.02 -28.74
CA GLU A 9 22.35 10.15 -28.47
C GLU A 9 22.35 9.84 -26.97
N ALA A 10 21.32 10.36 -26.24
CA ALA A 10 21.12 10.03 -24.86
C ALA A 10 20.59 8.60 -24.79
N ALA A 11 21.39 7.70 -24.27
CA ALA A 11 20.98 6.33 -23.99
C ALA A 11 19.80 6.32 -23.01
N ALA A 12 18.69 5.71 -23.40
CA ALA A 12 17.56 5.42 -22.51
C ALA A 12 18.03 4.52 -21.37
N PRO A 13 17.59 4.76 -20.12
CA PRO A 13 17.91 3.85 -19.03
C PRO A 13 17.29 2.47 -19.33
N ALA A 14 18.11 1.44 -19.16
CA ALA A 14 17.69 0.06 -19.27
C ALA A 14 16.52 -0.23 -18.31
N PRO A 15 15.53 -1.09 -18.69
CA PRO A 15 14.48 -1.48 -17.79
C PRO A 15 15.11 -2.23 -16.61
N GLY A 16 15.01 -1.64 -15.44
CA GLY A 16 15.42 -2.28 -14.20
C GLY A 16 14.64 -3.59 -14.07
N GLY A 17 15.38 -4.69 -13.92
CA GLY A 17 14.78 -6.01 -13.75
C GLY A 17 13.76 -5.98 -12.62
N ALA A 18 12.56 -6.51 -12.88
CA ALA A 18 11.54 -6.70 -11.87
C ALA A 18 12.14 -7.56 -10.75
N ALA A 19 12.32 -6.97 -9.57
CA ALA A 19 12.62 -7.75 -8.37
C ALA A 19 11.48 -8.76 -8.19
N ALA A 20 11.82 -10.02 -7.97
CA ALA A 20 10.82 -11.06 -7.79
C ALA A 20 9.91 -10.68 -6.63
N ALA A 21 8.59 -10.78 -6.84
CA ALA A 21 7.61 -10.51 -5.81
C ALA A 21 7.91 -11.37 -4.58
N GLY A 22 8.25 -10.74 -3.47
CA GLY A 22 8.63 -11.41 -2.21
C GLY A 22 9.96 -11.00 -1.60
N GLU A 23 10.86 -10.36 -2.35
CA GLU A 23 12.15 -9.92 -1.80
C GLU A 23 12.12 -8.55 -1.11
N CYS A 24 11.09 -7.74 -1.37
CA CYS A 24 11.05 -6.36 -0.86
C CYS A 24 10.70 -6.24 0.61
N CYS A 25 9.91 -7.17 1.12
CA CYS A 25 9.10 -6.91 2.28
C CYS A 25 9.32 -7.97 3.36
N LYS A 26 9.72 -7.54 4.55
CA LYS A 26 10.06 -8.42 5.68
C LYS A 26 9.26 -8.01 6.90
N ALA A 27 8.85 -9.00 7.71
CA ALA A 27 8.35 -8.75 9.05
C ALA A 27 9.45 -8.08 9.89
N GLY A 28 9.07 -7.06 10.63
CA GLY A 28 10.02 -6.27 11.42
C GLY A 28 10.85 -5.26 10.61
N ASP A 29 10.46 -4.95 9.37
CA ASP A 29 11.18 -3.99 8.53
C ASP A 29 11.07 -2.56 9.09
N THR A 30 12.20 -1.99 9.47
CA THR A 30 12.30 -0.63 10.01
C THR A 30 12.46 0.45 8.95
N THR A 31 12.55 0.08 7.67
CA THR A 31 12.63 1.04 6.56
C THR A 31 11.42 1.97 6.60
N PRO A 32 11.61 3.30 6.48
CA PRO A 32 10.49 4.22 6.36
C PRO A 32 9.60 3.87 5.16
N PRO A 33 8.26 3.94 5.30
CA PRO A 33 7.34 3.58 4.22
C PRO A 33 7.60 4.29 2.90
N LEU A 34 7.93 5.58 2.93
CA LEU A 34 8.23 6.35 1.71
C LEU A 34 9.50 5.86 1.00
N ASP A 35 10.49 5.39 1.74
CA ASP A 35 11.73 4.86 1.16
C ASP A 35 11.49 3.48 0.54
N LEU A 36 10.67 2.65 1.20
CA LEU A 36 10.28 1.36 0.64
C LEU A 36 9.47 1.52 -0.66
N VAL A 37 8.54 2.48 -0.69
CA VAL A 37 7.77 2.84 -1.91
C VAL A 37 8.70 3.24 -3.06
N LYS A 38 9.73 4.06 -2.78
CA LYS A 38 10.69 4.50 -3.81
C LYS A 38 11.56 3.35 -4.32
N ALA A 39 11.95 2.44 -3.42
CA ALA A 39 12.84 1.33 -3.74
C ALA A 39 12.13 0.18 -4.48
N THR A 40 10.79 0.12 -4.41
CA THR A 40 10.03 -1.02 -4.92
C THR A 40 9.25 -0.63 -6.19
N PRO A 41 9.38 -1.38 -7.30
CA PRO A 41 8.59 -1.16 -8.50
C PRO A 41 7.08 -1.25 -8.24
N LYS A 42 6.28 -0.62 -9.11
CA LYS A 42 4.82 -0.70 -9.08
C LYS A 42 4.37 -2.17 -9.07
N GLY A 43 3.46 -2.52 -8.15
CA GLY A 43 2.96 -3.88 -7.98
C GLY A 43 3.87 -4.81 -7.16
N GLY A 44 5.03 -4.33 -6.68
CA GLY A 44 6.02 -5.17 -6.03
C GLY A 44 5.90 -5.30 -4.51
N LEU A 45 5.06 -4.47 -3.87
CA LEU A 45 4.89 -4.50 -2.42
C LEU A 45 3.92 -5.63 -2.01
N VAL A 46 4.39 -6.52 -1.16
CA VAL A 46 3.64 -7.69 -0.68
C VAL A 46 3.68 -7.73 0.84
N ASN A 47 2.53 -7.92 1.48
CA ASN A 47 2.44 -8.00 2.94
C ASN A 47 3.26 -9.20 3.46
N PRO A 48 4.29 -8.97 4.29
CA PRO A 48 5.12 -10.05 4.84
C PRO A 48 4.36 -10.96 5.81
N TYR A 49 3.19 -10.54 6.27
CA TYR A 49 2.31 -11.31 7.15
C TYR A 49 1.26 -12.13 6.42
N ARG A 50 1.24 -12.13 5.07
CA ARG A 50 0.17 -12.76 4.29
C ARG A 50 -0.06 -14.23 4.59
N ASP A 51 0.99 -15.00 4.92
CA ASP A 51 0.84 -16.41 5.31
C ASP A 51 0.10 -16.60 6.63
N GLN A 52 0.11 -15.55 7.49
CA GLN A 52 -0.64 -15.53 8.74
C GLN A 52 -2.12 -15.17 8.53
N LEU A 53 -2.43 -14.48 7.43
CA LEU A 53 -3.80 -13.99 7.17
C LEU A 53 -4.78 -15.12 6.82
N THR A 54 -4.28 -16.28 6.40
CA THR A 54 -5.08 -17.47 6.06
C THR A 54 -5.38 -18.38 7.26
N ASP A 55 -4.70 -18.17 8.39
CA ASP A 55 -4.93 -18.90 9.64
C ASP A 55 -5.73 -18.00 10.59
N PRO A 56 -6.95 -18.40 11.01
CA PRO A 56 -7.82 -17.53 11.82
C PRO A 56 -7.22 -17.06 13.14
N ALA A 57 -6.43 -17.90 13.82
CA ALA A 57 -5.81 -17.55 15.10
C ALA A 57 -4.65 -16.55 14.88
N LYS A 58 -3.85 -16.74 13.85
CA LYS A 58 -2.76 -15.84 13.49
C LYS A 58 -3.29 -14.52 12.94
N LEU A 59 -4.36 -14.57 12.14
CA LEU A 59 -5.05 -13.38 11.64
C LEU A 59 -5.57 -12.52 12.79
N ALA A 60 -6.18 -13.13 13.80
CA ALA A 60 -6.66 -12.42 14.99
C ALA A 60 -5.49 -11.75 15.73
N ALA A 61 -4.39 -12.45 15.94
CA ALA A 61 -3.22 -11.94 16.66
C ALA A 61 -2.57 -10.75 15.92
N ILE A 62 -2.29 -10.89 14.63
CA ILE A 62 -1.69 -9.79 13.83
C ILE A 62 -2.69 -8.65 13.64
N GLY A 63 -3.98 -8.94 13.55
CA GLY A 63 -5.05 -7.95 13.49
C GLY A 63 -5.11 -7.10 14.76
N ASP A 64 -4.97 -7.69 15.94
CA ASP A 64 -4.92 -6.96 17.21
C ASP A 64 -3.71 -6.05 17.32
N GLU A 65 -2.53 -6.51 16.88
CA GLU A 65 -1.33 -5.67 16.81
C GLU A 65 -1.53 -4.50 15.85
N GLY A 66 -2.07 -4.78 14.67
CA GLY A 66 -2.37 -3.78 13.65
C GLY A 66 -3.42 -2.78 14.11
N HIS A 67 -4.44 -3.22 14.86
CA HIS A 67 -5.46 -2.34 15.42
C HIS A 67 -4.88 -1.31 16.38
N LYS A 68 -3.96 -1.70 17.23
CA LYS A 68 -3.23 -0.76 18.12
C LYS A 68 -2.47 0.29 17.31
N LYS A 69 -1.82 -0.09 16.23
CA LYS A 69 -1.13 0.84 15.31
C LYS A 69 -2.12 1.75 14.59
N TYR A 70 -3.18 1.19 14.07
CA TYR A 70 -4.29 1.91 13.43
C TYR A 70 -4.85 3.02 14.31
N LEU A 71 -5.10 2.74 15.58
CA LEU A 71 -5.56 3.73 16.56
C LEU A 71 -4.46 4.77 16.86
N SER A 72 -3.22 4.34 17.02
CA SER A 72 -2.09 5.23 17.34
C SER A 72 -1.78 6.23 16.23
N PHE A 73 -2.05 5.88 14.97
CA PHE A 73 -1.89 6.78 13.83
C PHE A 73 -3.16 7.56 13.49
N SER A 74 -4.19 7.49 14.34
CA SER A 74 -5.45 8.23 14.20
C SER A 74 -6.28 7.87 12.94
N CYS A 75 -6.08 6.70 12.38
CA CYS A 75 -6.87 6.19 11.25
C CYS A 75 -8.37 6.11 11.60
N ASN A 76 -8.68 5.83 12.86
CA ASN A 76 -10.03 5.76 13.41
C ASN A 76 -10.79 7.08 13.32
N GLY A 77 -10.10 8.22 13.23
CA GLY A 77 -10.75 9.52 13.11
C GLY A 77 -11.60 9.67 11.85
N CYS A 78 -11.20 9.02 10.77
CA CYS A 78 -11.93 8.98 9.50
C CYS A 78 -12.67 7.67 9.26
N HIS A 79 -12.00 6.53 9.49
CA HIS A 79 -12.49 5.20 9.14
C HIS A 79 -13.25 4.49 10.26
N GLY A 80 -13.40 5.13 11.43
CA GLY A 80 -14.04 4.53 12.61
C GLY A 80 -13.10 3.62 13.41
N GLY A 81 -13.41 3.41 14.69
CA GLY A 81 -12.55 2.67 15.63
C GLY A 81 -12.31 1.21 15.25
N GLY A 82 -13.26 0.58 14.61
CA GLY A 82 -13.17 -0.80 14.07
C GLY A 82 -13.05 -0.86 12.55
N GLY A 83 -12.81 0.25 11.87
CA GLY A 83 -12.77 0.30 10.41
C GLY A 83 -14.13 0.33 9.73
N GLY A 84 -15.22 0.44 10.49
CA GLY A 84 -16.61 0.39 9.97
C GLY A 84 -17.09 1.64 9.26
N GLY A 85 -16.23 2.65 9.11
CA GLY A 85 -16.55 3.89 8.42
C GLY A 85 -16.86 5.05 9.36
N GLY A 86 -16.91 6.22 8.79
CA GLY A 86 -17.21 7.50 9.43
C GLY A 86 -17.33 8.55 8.33
N MET A 87 -16.51 9.60 8.37
CA MET A 87 -16.39 10.55 7.25
C MET A 87 -15.75 9.91 6.01
N CYS A 88 -14.97 8.87 6.20
CA CYS A 88 -14.28 8.15 5.15
C CYS A 88 -14.93 6.78 4.93
N PRO A 89 -14.72 6.15 3.75
CA PRO A 89 -15.34 4.86 3.44
C PRO A 89 -15.02 3.79 4.48
N PRO A 90 -15.97 2.87 4.74
CA PRO A 90 -15.73 1.73 5.61
C PRO A 90 -14.66 0.82 5.00
N LEU A 91 -13.74 0.35 5.84
CA LEU A 91 -12.70 -0.62 5.46
C LEU A 91 -13.25 -2.06 5.44
N THR A 92 -14.46 -2.25 5.94
CA THR A 92 -15.22 -3.50 5.93
C THR A 92 -16.04 -3.69 4.67
N ASN A 93 -16.03 -2.74 3.74
CA ASN A 93 -16.78 -2.76 2.49
C ASN A 93 -16.09 -3.66 1.46
N ASP A 94 -16.87 -4.37 0.64
CA ASP A 94 -16.35 -5.16 -0.48
C ASP A 94 -15.96 -4.31 -1.69
N THR A 95 -16.46 -3.08 -1.76
CA THR A 95 -16.13 -2.13 -2.82
C THR A 95 -14.94 -1.26 -2.40
N TRP A 96 -13.89 -1.30 -3.18
CA TRP A 96 -12.67 -0.52 -2.98
C TRP A 96 -12.56 0.57 -4.04
N VAL A 97 -12.27 1.79 -3.60
CA VAL A 97 -12.08 2.94 -4.53
C VAL A 97 -10.85 2.72 -5.41
N TYR A 98 -9.77 2.25 -4.81
CA TYR A 98 -8.58 1.73 -5.49
C TYR A 98 -8.53 0.22 -5.32
N SER A 99 -7.62 -0.45 -6.01
CA SER A 99 -7.49 -1.90 -5.87
C SER A 99 -7.20 -2.32 -4.43
N PRO A 100 -7.76 -3.45 -3.95
CA PRO A 100 -7.53 -3.96 -2.60
C PRO A 100 -6.20 -4.69 -2.42
N ASP A 101 -5.35 -4.77 -3.44
CA ASP A 101 -4.07 -5.46 -3.34
C ASP A 101 -3.10 -4.77 -2.38
N ASP A 102 -2.12 -5.52 -1.90
CA ASP A 102 -1.17 -5.06 -0.88
C ASP A 102 -0.35 -3.85 -1.34
N ASP A 103 0.13 -3.86 -2.58
CA ASP A 103 0.92 -2.77 -3.15
C ASP A 103 0.13 -1.46 -3.19
N THR A 104 -1.10 -1.52 -3.69
CA THR A 104 -1.98 -0.35 -3.78
C THR A 104 -2.33 0.19 -2.40
N LEU A 105 -2.70 -0.67 -1.44
CA LEU A 105 -3.04 -0.23 -0.09
C LEU A 105 -1.83 0.39 0.64
N PHE A 106 -0.67 -0.23 0.53
CA PHE A 106 0.54 0.32 1.15
C PHE A 106 0.86 1.72 0.60
N ARG A 107 0.85 1.87 -0.72
CA ARG A 107 1.12 3.16 -1.37
C ARG A 107 0.04 4.20 -1.10
N LEU A 108 -1.23 3.79 -1.05
CA LEU A 108 -2.33 4.69 -0.72
C LEU A 108 -2.15 5.30 0.68
N ILE A 109 -1.84 4.47 1.66
CA ILE A 109 -1.63 4.94 3.04
C ILE A 109 -0.36 5.78 3.13
N ALA A 110 0.73 5.37 2.51
CA ALA A 110 2.01 6.08 2.57
C ALA A 110 1.98 7.42 1.83
N LEU A 111 1.41 7.46 0.63
CA LEU A 111 1.43 8.61 -0.28
C LEU A 111 0.18 9.49 -0.20
N GLY A 112 -0.91 8.98 0.36
CA GLY A 112 -2.24 9.57 0.24
C GLY A 112 -2.84 9.41 -1.16
N SER A 113 -4.11 9.79 -1.32
CA SER A 113 -4.83 9.63 -2.60
C SER A 113 -4.19 10.40 -3.75
N ASP A 114 -3.73 11.62 -3.50
CA ASP A 114 -3.14 12.45 -4.55
C ASP A 114 -1.75 11.94 -4.95
N GLY A 115 -0.94 11.52 -3.99
CA GLY A 115 0.35 10.89 -4.26
C GLY A 115 0.22 9.57 -5.01
N LEU A 116 -0.81 8.79 -4.69
CA LEU A 116 -1.10 7.54 -5.38
C LEU A 116 -1.45 7.77 -6.87
N LYS A 117 -2.28 8.77 -7.15
CA LYS A 117 -2.61 9.17 -8.53
C LYS A 117 -1.38 9.64 -9.30
N GLN A 118 -0.53 10.46 -8.67
CA GLN A 118 0.72 10.92 -9.27
C GLN A 118 1.68 9.76 -9.57
N ALA A 119 1.62 8.69 -8.78
CA ALA A 119 2.37 7.46 -9.02
C ALA A 119 1.76 6.55 -10.12
N GLY A 120 0.69 6.99 -10.79
CA GLY A 120 0.08 6.29 -11.93
C GLY A 120 -0.96 5.24 -11.56
N TYR A 121 -1.55 5.34 -10.36
CA TYR A 121 -2.66 4.49 -9.93
C TYR A 121 -3.99 5.18 -10.20
N SER A 122 -4.99 4.40 -10.61
CA SER A 122 -6.33 4.90 -10.94
C SER A 122 -7.38 4.31 -10.03
N ARG A 123 -8.49 5.04 -9.88
CA ARG A 123 -9.68 4.51 -9.20
C ARG A 123 -10.27 3.37 -10.02
N VAL A 124 -10.58 2.25 -9.34
CA VAL A 124 -11.20 1.08 -9.98
C VAL A 124 -12.72 1.06 -9.77
N HIS A 125 -13.22 1.77 -8.75
CA HIS A 125 -14.64 1.91 -8.47
C HIS A 125 -15.00 3.35 -8.12
N SER A 126 -16.28 3.69 -8.29
CA SER A 126 -16.84 4.96 -7.88
C SER A 126 -17.52 4.80 -6.53
N GLU A 127 -16.89 5.30 -5.49
CA GLU A 127 -17.48 5.49 -4.18
C GLU A 127 -17.52 6.97 -3.85
N VAL A 128 -18.54 7.37 -3.10
CA VAL A 128 -18.61 8.75 -2.60
C VAL A 128 -17.58 8.89 -1.48
N VAL A 129 -16.59 9.76 -1.72
CA VAL A 129 -15.56 10.09 -0.74
C VAL A 129 -15.69 11.58 -0.39
N VAL A 130 -15.53 11.90 0.89
CA VAL A 130 -15.67 13.28 1.38
C VAL A 130 -14.46 14.14 1.00
N GLY A 131 -13.32 13.51 0.79
CA GLY A 131 -12.09 14.21 0.41
C GLY A 131 -10.92 13.23 0.18
N PRO A 132 -9.75 13.75 -0.19
CA PRO A 132 -8.58 12.92 -0.38
C PRO A 132 -8.09 12.35 0.95
N MET A 133 -7.60 11.11 0.92
CA MET A 133 -6.88 10.53 2.04
C MET A 133 -5.52 11.22 2.16
N PRO A 134 -5.14 11.77 3.32
CA PRO A 134 -3.83 12.38 3.50
C PRO A 134 -2.70 11.34 3.54
N PRO A 135 -1.45 11.73 3.24
CA PRO A 135 -0.30 10.83 3.31
C PRO A 135 0.11 10.57 4.76
N PHE A 136 0.34 9.30 5.11
CA PHE A 136 0.80 8.87 6.43
C PHE A 136 2.27 8.42 6.46
N GLY A 137 2.94 8.38 5.31
CA GLY A 137 4.33 7.92 5.21
C GLY A 137 5.34 8.72 6.02
N GLY A 138 5.04 9.98 6.37
CA GLY A 138 5.85 10.80 7.28
C GLY A 138 5.53 10.58 8.76
N ILE A 139 4.35 10.05 9.07
CA ILE A 139 3.87 9.78 10.44
C ILE A 139 4.23 8.37 10.86
N ILE A 140 3.96 7.38 10.01
CA ILE A 140 4.31 5.98 10.24
C ILE A 140 5.81 5.82 9.97
N LYS A 141 6.57 5.47 11.00
CA LYS A 141 8.03 5.47 10.95
C LYS A 141 8.63 4.22 10.32
N THR A 142 7.95 3.09 10.41
CA THR A 142 8.44 1.81 9.92
C THR A 142 7.46 1.15 8.96
N SER A 143 7.97 0.48 7.96
CA SER A 143 7.15 -0.30 7.02
C SER A 143 6.43 -1.46 7.72
N ASP A 144 7.05 -2.03 8.75
CA ASP A 144 6.42 -3.06 9.57
C ASP A 144 5.12 -2.58 10.24
N ASP A 145 5.15 -1.38 10.81
CA ASP A 145 3.93 -0.79 11.40
C ASP A 145 2.83 -0.59 10.38
N LEU A 146 3.17 -0.16 9.17
CA LEU A 146 2.18 -0.01 8.10
C LEU A 146 1.63 -1.36 7.63
N TRP A 147 2.47 -2.38 7.51
CA TRP A 147 2.01 -3.74 7.19
C TRP A 147 1.08 -4.32 8.26
N LYS A 148 1.33 -4.02 9.52
CA LYS A 148 0.43 -4.39 10.62
C LYS A 148 -0.92 -3.68 10.52
N VAL A 149 -0.95 -2.39 10.17
CA VAL A 149 -2.21 -1.67 9.89
C VAL A 149 -2.97 -2.34 8.75
N ILE A 150 -2.32 -2.69 7.65
CA ILE A 150 -2.95 -3.40 6.54
C ILE A 150 -3.49 -4.77 6.99
N SER A 151 -2.73 -5.48 7.82
CA SER A 151 -3.18 -6.76 8.38
C SER A 151 -4.42 -6.63 9.27
N PHE A 152 -4.55 -5.54 10.02
CA PHE A 152 -5.80 -5.21 10.71
C PHE A 152 -6.96 -5.00 9.72
N ILE A 153 -6.74 -4.25 8.65
CA ILE A 153 -7.77 -4.06 7.61
C ILE A 153 -8.22 -5.41 7.04
N ARG A 154 -7.27 -6.33 6.78
CA ARG A 154 -7.59 -7.71 6.35
C ARG A 154 -8.39 -8.47 7.39
N SER A 155 -8.11 -8.28 8.68
CA SER A 155 -8.81 -8.97 9.77
C SER A 155 -10.27 -8.56 9.91
N VAL A 156 -10.59 -7.29 9.62
CA VAL A 156 -11.97 -6.76 9.64
C VAL A 156 -12.67 -6.93 8.29
N ASN A 157 -11.94 -7.26 7.25
CA ASN A 157 -12.47 -7.55 5.91
C ASN A 157 -11.75 -8.76 5.29
N PRO A 158 -12.04 -9.98 5.73
CA PRO A 158 -11.39 -11.18 5.20
C PRO A 158 -11.57 -11.39 3.70
N ASN A 159 -12.65 -10.87 3.11
CA ASN A 159 -12.89 -10.92 1.66
C ASN A 159 -11.86 -10.08 0.86
N SER A 160 -11.18 -9.16 1.52
CA SER A 160 -10.12 -8.37 0.89
C SER A 160 -8.76 -9.07 0.87
N ILE A 161 -8.63 -10.26 1.44
CA ILE A 161 -7.39 -11.03 1.43
C ILE A 161 -7.16 -11.53 0.00
N VAL A 162 -6.20 -10.93 -0.69
CA VAL A 162 -5.80 -11.34 -2.03
C VAL A 162 -4.70 -12.39 -1.90
N THR A 163 -5.01 -13.63 -2.23
CA THR A 163 -4.08 -14.76 -2.12
C THR A 163 -3.18 -14.92 -3.34
N GLU A 164 -3.57 -14.30 -4.46
CA GLU A 164 -2.80 -14.32 -5.70
C GLU A 164 -2.15 -12.97 -5.93
N LEU A 165 -0.89 -12.99 -6.38
CA LEU A 165 -0.23 -11.79 -6.88
C LEU A 165 -0.97 -11.31 -8.13
N PRO A 166 -1.19 -10.01 -8.32
CA PRO A 166 -1.68 -9.52 -9.59
C PRO A 166 -0.70 -10.01 -10.66
N SER A 167 -1.22 -10.77 -11.62
CA SER A 167 -0.48 -11.11 -12.82
C SER A 167 -0.13 -9.80 -13.49
N GLY A 168 1.18 -9.49 -13.58
CA GLY A 168 1.64 -8.25 -14.15
C GLY A 168 1.13 -8.08 -15.59
N GLU A 169 0.28 -7.10 -15.78
CA GLU A 169 -0.03 -6.49 -17.08
C GLU A 169 0.61 -5.10 -17.13
#